data_91cd6072ca0df2d3b97de28505280251
#
_entry.id   91cd6072ca0df2d3b97de28505280251
#
_cell.length_a   1.000
_cell.length_b   1.000
_cell.length_c   1.000
_cell.angle_alpha   90.00
_cell.angle_beta   90.00
_cell.angle_gamma   90.00
#
_symmetry.space_group_name_H-M   'P 1'
#
loop_
_entity.id
_entity.type
_entity.pdbx_description
1 polymer ?
#
loop_
_entity_poly.entity_id
_entity_poly.type
_entity_poly.pdbx_seq_one_letter_code
_entity_poly.pdbx_strand_id
1 'polypeptide(L)'
;KMTAEKVNVDIDTNDTSMLKIDGTFYTEDGRTLTLHADEGRMDGKTRNVVLTGTIEATTSDGASLRAKQITWTAEEGSLSAEGDAELIRDDIRATGDRIVSTDGFQRFSIIGNAHIEKGGAK
;
A
#
# COMPACT_ATOMS: atom_id res chain seq x y z
N LYS A 1 2.29 -13.60 0.78
CA LYS A 1 3.35 -14.05 -0.12
C LYS A 1 3.93 -12.88 -0.88
N MET A 2 5.23 -12.77 -0.88
CA MET A 2 5.91 -11.66 -1.53
C MET A 2 7.11 -12.17 -2.29
N THR A 3 7.29 -11.68 -3.50
CA THR A 3 8.46 -11.98 -4.31
C THR A 3 9.14 -10.67 -4.71
N ALA A 4 10.43 -10.74 -4.94
CA ALA A 4 11.19 -9.57 -5.39
C ALA A 4 12.29 -10.05 -6.32
N GLU A 5 12.69 -9.15 -7.22
CA GLU A 5 13.78 -9.48 -8.14
C GLU A 5 15.12 -9.53 -7.43
N LYS A 6 15.30 -8.69 -6.41
CA LYS A 6 16.52 -8.65 -5.63
C LYS A 6 16.21 -8.36 -4.18
N VAL A 7 16.87 -9.10 -3.29
CA VAL A 7 16.71 -8.90 -1.84
C VAL A 7 18.08 -8.81 -1.21
N ASN A 8 18.32 -7.77 -0.42
CA ASN A 8 19.54 -7.61 0.36
C ASN A 8 19.16 -7.57 1.83
N VAL A 9 19.88 -8.32 2.64
CA VAL A 9 19.65 -8.37 4.08
C VAL A 9 20.94 -7.95 4.79
N ASP A 10 20.80 -7.00 5.71
CA ASP A 10 21.92 -6.63 6.59
C ASP A 10 21.88 -7.57 7.78
N ILE A 11 22.91 -8.37 7.96
CA ILE A 11 22.93 -9.39 9.01
C ILE A 11 22.98 -8.78 10.41
N ASP A 12 23.55 -7.61 10.54
CA ASP A 12 23.69 -6.99 11.85
C ASP A 12 22.38 -6.38 12.35
N THR A 13 21.63 -5.75 11.45
CA THR A 13 20.39 -5.06 11.81
C THR A 13 19.14 -5.84 11.42
N ASN A 14 19.27 -6.82 10.54
CA ASN A 14 18.16 -7.54 9.91
C ASN A 14 17.28 -6.66 9.04
N ASP A 15 17.77 -5.49 8.68
CA ASP A 15 17.06 -4.65 7.73
C ASP A 15 17.12 -5.30 6.35
N THR A 16 16.02 -5.24 5.64
CA THR A 16 15.90 -5.85 4.33
C THR A 16 15.55 -4.80 3.29
N SER A 17 16.23 -4.80 2.16
CA SER A 17 15.85 -3.97 1.03
C SER A 17 15.53 -4.87 -0.16
N MET A 18 14.58 -4.44 -0.97
CA MET A 18 14.05 -5.25 -2.07
C MET A 18 13.84 -4.39 -3.29
N LEU A 19 14.01 -4.99 -4.46
CA LEU A 19 13.75 -4.34 -5.74
C LEU A 19 12.71 -5.12 -6.51
N LYS A 20 11.84 -4.40 -7.18
CA LYS A 20 10.77 -4.94 -8.03
C LYS A 20 9.95 -5.98 -7.27
N ILE A 21 9.12 -5.47 -6.39
CA ILE A 21 8.37 -6.29 -5.46
C ILE A 21 6.98 -6.59 -6.02
N ASP A 22 6.59 -7.86 -5.92
CA ASP A 22 5.21 -8.29 -6.16
C ASP A 22 4.76 -9.02 -4.91
N GLY A 23 3.66 -8.59 -4.34
CA GLY A 23 3.16 -9.19 -3.12
C GLY A 23 1.69 -9.52 -3.22
N THR A 24 1.28 -10.58 -2.55
CA THR A 24 -0.11 -10.98 -2.42
C THR A 24 -0.37 -11.21 -0.94
N PHE A 25 -1.35 -10.52 -0.42
CA PHE A 25 -1.72 -10.58 0.98
C PHE A 25 -3.18 -10.94 1.10
N TYR A 26 -3.51 -11.69 2.15
CA TYR A 26 -4.88 -12.11 2.41
C TYR A 26 -5.40 -11.35 3.62
N THR A 27 -6.58 -10.78 3.49
CA THR A 27 -7.19 -10.06 4.59
C THR A 27 -8.02 -11.03 5.43
N GLU A 28 -8.37 -10.61 6.65
CA GLU A 28 -9.14 -11.46 7.55
C GLU A 28 -10.52 -11.80 7.01
N ASP A 29 -11.08 -10.92 6.19
CA ASP A 29 -12.42 -11.15 5.61
C ASP A 29 -12.37 -11.90 4.29
N GLY A 30 -11.21 -12.45 3.94
CA GLY A 30 -11.10 -13.31 2.76
C GLY A 30 -10.78 -12.60 1.46
N ARG A 31 -10.53 -11.30 1.50
CA ARG A 31 -10.12 -10.58 0.30
C ARG A 31 -8.65 -10.81 0.02
N THR A 32 -8.25 -10.59 -1.20
CA THR A 32 -6.85 -10.64 -1.61
C THR A 32 -6.39 -9.26 -2.01
N LEU A 33 -5.26 -8.84 -1.49
CA LEU A 33 -4.61 -7.59 -1.87
C LEU A 33 -3.35 -7.93 -2.65
N THR A 34 -3.29 -7.46 -3.89
CA THR A 34 -2.12 -7.64 -4.74
C THR A 34 -1.40 -6.31 -4.87
N LEU A 35 -0.10 -6.31 -4.67
CA LEU A 35 0.68 -5.09 -4.61
C LEU A 35 1.92 -5.20 -5.47
N HIS A 36 2.24 -4.11 -6.16
CA HIS A 36 3.46 -4.00 -6.94
C HIS A 36 4.18 -2.70 -6.56
N ALA A 37 5.49 -2.78 -6.35
CA ALA A 37 6.30 -1.62 -6.01
C ALA A 37 7.69 -1.74 -6.61
N ASP A 38 8.33 -0.60 -6.88
CA ASP A 38 9.67 -0.60 -7.45
C ASP A 38 10.73 -0.96 -6.41
N GLU A 39 10.61 -0.42 -5.21
CA GLU A 39 11.56 -0.66 -4.15
C GLU A 39 10.85 -0.81 -2.82
N GLY A 40 11.47 -1.51 -1.88
CA GLY A 40 10.95 -1.64 -0.54
C GLY A 40 12.05 -1.84 0.48
N ARG A 41 11.75 -1.44 1.71
CA ARG A 41 12.61 -1.65 2.86
C ARG A 41 11.79 -2.13 4.03
N MET A 42 12.34 -3.09 4.75
CA MET A 42 11.74 -3.56 5.99
C MET A 42 12.73 -3.34 7.13
N ASP A 43 12.26 -2.69 8.19
CA ASP A 43 13.05 -2.48 9.39
C ASP A 43 13.12 -3.77 10.17
N GLY A 44 14.34 -4.19 10.55
CA GLY A 44 14.54 -5.46 11.24
C GLY A 44 13.99 -5.52 12.66
N LYS A 45 13.81 -4.36 13.28
CA LYS A 45 13.29 -4.31 14.67
C LYS A 45 11.78 -4.16 14.69
N THR A 46 11.26 -3.19 13.96
CA THR A 46 9.84 -2.86 14.02
C THR A 46 9.01 -3.67 13.05
N ARG A 47 9.64 -4.24 12.04
CA ARG A 47 9.00 -4.93 10.93
C ARG A 47 8.15 -4.01 10.07
N ASN A 48 8.32 -2.71 10.22
CA ASN A 48 7.67 -1.74 9.36
C ASN A 48 8.24 -1.84 7.96
N VAL A 49 7.39 -1.63 6.97
CA VAL A 49 7.79 -1.73 5.58
C VAL A 49 7.49 -0.40 4.89
N VAL A 50 8.46 0.09 4.13
CA VAL A 50 8.27 1.28 3.30
C VAL A 50 8.48 0.88 1.86
N LEU A 51 7.49 1.14 1.02
CA LEU A 51 7.55 0.87 -0.41
C LEU A 51 7.61 2.20 -1.15
N THR A 52 8.45 2.26 -2.16
CA THR A 52 8.65 3.50 -2.92
C THR A 52 8.68 3.22 -4.40
N GLY A 53 8.55 4.30 -5.17
CA GLY A 53 8.51 4.25 -6.61
C GLY A 53 7.08 4.31 -7.11
N THR A 54 6.80 3.66 -8.22
CA THR A 54 5.44 3.56 -8.71
C THR A 54 4.78 2.36 -8.04
N ILE A 55 3.81 2.63 -7.20
CA ILE A 55 3.15 1.59 -6.42
C ILE A 55 1.72 1.46 -6.89
N GLU A 56 1.32 0.22 -7.16
CA GLU A 56 -0.05 -0.10 -7.52
C GLU A 56 -0.52 -1.27 -6.67
N ALA A 57 -1.69 -1.13 -6.09
CA ALA A 57 -2.29 -2.18 -5.29
C ALA A 57 -3.74 -2.36 -5.72
N THR A 58 -4.16 -3.61 -5.79
CA THR A 58 -5.55 -3.93 -6.16
C THR A 58 -6.08 -4.97 -5.20
N THR A 59 -7.37 -4.88 -4.93
CA THR A 59 -8.04 -5.87 -4.08
C THR A 59 -8.98 -6.73 -4.92
N SER A 60 -9.27 -7.91 -4.42
CA SER A 60 -10.14 -8.84 -5.15
C SER A 60 -11.58 -8.34 -5.26
N ASP A 61 -11.97 -7.38 -4.43
CA ASP A 61 -13.30 -6.79 -4.50
C ASP A 61 -13.39 -5.53 -5.36
N GLY A 62 -12.34 -5.25 -6.12
CA GLY A 62 -12.39 -4.20 -7.15
C GLY A 62 -11.84 -2.85 -6.76
N ALA A 63 -11.15 -2.74 -5.65
CA ALA A 63 -10.50 -1.48 -5.29
C ALA A 63 -9.09 -1.42 -5.88
N SER A 64 -8.63 -0.24 -6.23
CA SER A 64 -7.25 -0.05 -6.66
C SER A 64 -6.67 1.19 -6.01
N LEU A 65 -5.39 1.13 -5.69
CA LEU A 65 -4.68 2.21 -5.01
C LEU A 65 -3.38 2.50 -5.75
N ARG A 66 -3.09 3.77 -5.92
CA ARG A 66 -1.83 4.23 -6.49
C ARG A 66 -1.20 5.25 -5.55
N ALA A 67 0.10 5.19 -5.43
CA ALA A 67 0.85 6.15 -4.62
C ALA A 67 2.31 6.09 -5.00
N LYS A 68 3.08 7.05 -4.50
CA LYS A 68 4.53 7.05 -4.68
C LYS A 68 5.25 6.41 -3.50
N GLN A 69 4.58 6.32 -2.37
CA GLN A 69 5.12 5.68 -1.19
C GLN A 69 4.00 5.04 -0.39
N ILE A 70 4.22 3.84 0.07
CA ILE A 70 3.30 3.17 1.00
C ILE A 70 4.12 2.74 2.20
N THR A 71 3.61 3.04 3.39
CA THR A 71 4.22 2.65 4.64
C THR A 71 3.29 1.70 5.37
N TRP A 72 3.80 0.53 5.72
CA TRP A 72 3.10 -0.44 6.56
C TRP A 72 3.69 -0.34 7.96
N THR A 73 2.86 -0.04 8.94
CA THR A 73 3.27 0.02 10.34
C THR A 73 2.77 -1.24 11.02
N ALA A 74 3.69 -2.16 11.27
CA ALA A 74 3.34 -3.50 11.75
C ALA A 74 2.63 -3.48 13.10
N GLU A 75 3.10 -2.63 14.02
CA GLU A 75 2.52 -2.56 15.35
C GLU A 75 1.05 -2.15 15.33
N GLU A 76 0.71 -1.22 14.46
CA GLU A 76 -0.66 -0.70 14.37
C GLU A 76 -1.50 -1.43 13.33
N GLY A 77 -0.87 -2.18 12.45
CA GLY A 77 -1.56 -2.79 11.34
C GLY A 77 -2.08 -1.77 10.34
N SER A 78 -1.40 -0.63 10.21
CA SER A 78 -1.89 0.45 9.38
C SER A 78 -1.08 0.57 8.08
N LEU A 79 -1.78 0.98 7.03
CA LEU A 79 -1.19 1.32 5.75
C LEU A 79 -1.38 2.80 5.49
N SER A 80 -0.34 3.47 5.04
CA SER A 80 -0.38 4.87 4.68
C SER A 80 0.16 5.02 3.27
N ALA A 81 -0.65 5.56 2.38
CA ALA A 81 -0.26 5.80 0.99
C ALA A 81 -0.03 7.29 0.82
N GLU A 82 1.14 7.67 0.31
CA GLU A 82 1.53 9.07 0.19
C GLU A 82 2.06 9.36 -1.21
N GLY A 83 2.04 10.64 -1.58
CA GLY A 83 2.52 11.09 -2.87
C GLY A 83 1.49 10.87 -3.96
N ASP A 84 0.63 11.85 -4.16
CA ASP A 84 -0.46 11.77 -5.14
C ASP A 84 -1.27 10.48 -4.97
N ALA A 85 -1.65 10.20 -3.73
CA ALA A 85 -2.39 8.99 -3.42
C ALA A 85 -3.77 9.00 -4.09
N GLU A 86 -4.12 7.89 -4.71
CA GLU A 86 -5.38 7.76 -5.39
C GLU A 86 -5.98 6.38 -5.09
N LEU A 87 -7.22 6.38 -4.64
CA LEU A 87 -7.94 5.14 -4.37
C LEU A 87 -9.21 5.14 -5.20
N ILE A 88 -9.40 4.09 -5.96
CA ILE A 88 -10.59 3.91 -6.80
C ILE A 88 -11.32 2.67 -6.33
N ARG A 89 -12.60 2.82 -6.05
CA ARG A 89 -13.43 1.70 -5.67
C ARG A 89 -14.84 1.94 -6.22
N ASP A 90 -15.33 1.00 -7.02
CA ASP A 90 -16.60 1.13 -7.71
C ASP A 90 -16.63 2.40 -8.54
N ASP A 91 -17.53 3.33 -8.23
CA ASP A 91 -17.63 4.61 -8.95
C ASP A 91 -17.04 5.77 -8.14
N ILE A 92 -16.30 5.45 -7.08
CA ILE A 92 -15.70 6.46 -6.23
C ILE A 92 -14.21 6.56 -6.51
N ARG A 93 -13.74 7.79 -6.66
CA ARG A 93 -12.33 8.08 -6.80
C ARG A 93 -11.93 9.06 -5.70
N ALA A 94 -11.02 8.65 -4.85
CA ALA A 94 -10.53 9.46 -3.74
C ALA A 94 -9.07 9.81 -3.98
N THR A 95 -8.72 11.07 -3.82
CA THR A 95 -7.34 11.52 -3.96
C THR A 95 -6.97 12.42 -2.79
N GLY A 96 -5.69 12.46 -2.48
CA GLY A 96 -5.19 13.31 -1.43
C GLY A 96 -3.69 13.19 -1.30
N ASP A 97 -3.12 13.96 -0.38
CA ASP A 97 -1.69 13.86 -0.11
C ASP A 97 -1.37 12.53 0.55
N ARG A 98 -2.31 12.02 1.33
CA ARG A 98 -2.10 10.81 2.11
C ARG A 98 -3.43 10.10 2.33
N ILE A 99 -3.43 8.79 2.17
CA ILE A 99 -4.59 7.94 2.46
C ILE A 99 -4.15 6.89 3.46
N VAL A 100 -4.87 6.78 4.58
CA VAL A 100 -4.51 5.88 5.68
C VAL A 100 -5.64 4.90 5.93
N SER A 101 -5.30 3.64 6.16
CA SER A 101 -6.26 2.62 6.51
C SER A 101 -5.65 1.61 7.48
N THR A 102 -6.48 1.02 8.32
CA THR A 102 -6.06 -0.04 9.24
C THR A 102 -6.76 -1.37 8.95
N ASP A 103 -7.53 -1.44 7.88
CA ASP A 103 -8.31 -2.65 7.59
C ASP A 103 -8.32 -3.02 6.10
N GLY A 104 -7.21 -2.77 5.43
CA GLY A 104 -7.09 -3.14 4.02
C GLY A 104 -7.92 -2.29 3.09
N PHE A 105 -8.11 -1.04 3.46
CA PHE A 105 -8.84 -0.03 2.68
C PHE A 105 -10.34 -0.27 2.59
N GLN A 106 -10.92 -1.01 3.51
CA GLN A 106 -12.37 -1.02 3.67
C GLN A 106 -12.83 0.32 4.23
N ARG A 107 -12.07 0.83 5.19
CA ARG A 107 -12.24 2.18 5.71
C ARG A 107 -10.94 2.91 5.54
N PHE A 108 -11.02 4.16 5.17
CA PHE A 108 -9.81 4.94 4.97
C PHE A 108 -10.07 6.40 5.28
N SER A 109 -9.00 7.09 5.63
CA SER A 109 -9.02 8.53 5.84
C SER A 109 -8.15 9.18 4.80
N ILE A 110 -8.59 10.31 4.26
CA ILE A 110 -7.82 11.08 3.29
C ILE A 110 -7.36 12.35 3.99
N ILE A 111 -6.07 12.59 3.98
CA ILE A 111 -5.47 13.70 4.71
C ILE A 111 -4.71 14.59 3.73
N GLY A 112 -5.01 15.89 3.76
CA GLY A 112 -4.34 16.86 2.92
C GLY A 112 -4.86 16.88 1.49
N ASN A 113 -5.42 18.00 1.07
CA ASN A 113 -5.99 18.17 -0.27
C ASN A 113 -6.96 17.07 -0.66
N ALA A 114 -7.76 16.65 0.30
CA ALA A 114 -8.68 15.55 0.11
C ALA A 114 -9.76 15.88 -0.91
N HIS A 115 -9.98 14.96 -1.83
CA HIS A 115 -10.95 15.13 -2.89
C HIS A 115 -11.61 13.80 -3.18
N ILE A 116 -12.93 13.79 -3.26
CA ILE A 116 -13.69 12.60 -3.59
C ILE A 116 -14.61 12.92 -4.76
N GLU A 117 -14.53 12.11 -5.79
CA GLU A 117 -15.43 12.19 -6.92
C GLU A 117 -16.25 10.91 -6.97
N LYS A 118 -17.54 11.07 -7.16
CA LYS A 118 -18.40 9.95 -7.44
C LYS A 118 -18.83 10.13 -8.89
N GLY A 119 -18.20 9.37 -9.73
CA GLY A 119 -18.40 9.56 -11.14
C GLY A 119 -18.81 8.28 -11.80
N GLY A 120 -18.70 8.28 -13.09
CA GLY A 120 -18.90 7.12 -13.87
C GLY A 120 -20.34 6.82 -14.17
N ALA A 121 -21.18 7.50 -13.51
CA ALA A 121 -22.52 7.30 -13.89
C ALA A 121 -22.79 8.11 -15.07
N LYS A 122 -22.78 7.96 -15.82
CA LYS A 122 -23.13 8.79 -16.75
C LYS A 122 -23.35 8.39 -17.61
#